data_193db34aa0d47bc3a2e469f6acfdd2bc
#
_entry.id   193db34aa0d47bc3a2e469f6acfdd2bc
#
_cell.length_a   1.000
_cell.length_b   1.000
_cell.length_c   1.000
_cell.angle_alpha   90.00
_cell.angle_beta   90.00
_cell.angle_gamma   90.00
#
_symmetry.space_group_name_H-M   'P 1'
#
loop_
_entity.id
_entity.type
_entity.pdbx_description
1 polymer ?
#
loop_
_entity_poly.entity_id
_entity_poly.type
_entity_poly.pdbx_seq_one_letter_code
_entity_poly.pdbx_strand_id
1 'polypeptide(L)'
;MEKLKPYDIVASRAGHDSGKLFMVTAAEGERVSLCDGRNRKLENPKRKSPKHVRLVARRDTPPATDKEIRQTLAQAADEAAAKEGKLLGER
;
A
#
# COMPACT_ATOMS: atom_id res chain seq x y z
N MET A 1 -14.76 10.41 2.27
CA MET A 1 -13.51 9.68 2.54
C MET A 1 -13.65 8.22 2.15
N GLU A 2 -12.73 7.71 1.36
CA GLU A 2 -12.83 6.33 0.93
C GLU A 2 -12.49 5.36 2.03
N LYS A 3 -13.29 4.31 2.13
CA LYS A 3 -13.05 3.27 3.10
C LYS A 3 -12.02 2.29 2.55
N LEU A 4 -10.99 2.02 3.33
CA LEU A 4 -9.96 1.06 2.94
C LEU A 4 -10.49 -0.36 3.06
N LYS A 5 -10.06 -1.21 2.17
CA LYS A 5 -10.45 -2.62 2.13
C LYS A 5 -9.22 -3.49 2.08
N PRO A 6 -9.33 -4.76 2.47
CA PRO A 6 -8.19 -5.68 2.32
C PRO A 6 -7.65 -5.67 0.90
N TYR A 7 -6.34 -5.76 0.80
CA TYR A 7 -5.56 -5.80 -0.43
C TYR A 7 -5.41 -4.48 -1.14
N ASP A 8 -5.96 -3.39 -0.58
CA ASP A 8 -5.69 -2.04 -1.09
C ASP A 8 -4.21 -1.73 -0.93
N ILE A 9 -3.67 -0.99 -1.90
CA ILE A 9 -2.29 -0.48 -1.83
C ILE A 9 -2.37 0.96 -1.34
N VAL A 10 -1.63 1.25 -0.28
CA VAL A 10 -1.64 2.59 0.32
C VAL A 10 -0.23 3.10 0.48
N ALA A 11 -0.09 4.41 0.55
CA ALA A 11 1.19 5.06 0.85
C ALA A 11 1.09 5.69 2.23
N SER A 12 2.16 5.53 3.00
CA SER A 12 2.23 6.16 4.32
C SER A 12 2.35 7.67 4.19
N ARG A 13 1.64 8.40 5.03
CA ARG A 13 1.61 9.86 5.01
C ARG A 13 2.45 10.50 6.09
N ALA A 14 3.00 9.72 7.00
CA ALA A 14 3.66 10.29 8.18
C ALA A 14 4.82 9.42 8.63
N GLY A 15 5.73 10.04 9.37
CA GLY A 15 6.83 9.36 10.02
C GLY A 15 7.94 8.97 9.06
N HIS A 16 8.78 8.06 9.50
CA HIS A 16 9.92 7.58 8.72
C HIS A 16 9.49 6.82 7.48
N ASP A 17 8.26 6.31 7.48
CA ASP A 17 7.73 5.54 6.36
C ASP A 17 7.03 6.41 5.31
N SER A 18 7.08 7.72 5.47
CA SER A 18 6.38 8.63 4.55
C SER A 18 6.76 8.33 3.10
N GLY A 19 5.76 8.11 2.28
CA GLY A 19 5.95 7.78 0.87
C GLY A 19 6.10 6.30 0.56
N LYS A 20 6.33 5.48 1.56
CA LYS A 20 6.46 4.03 1.33
C LYS A 20 5.10 3.39 1.08
N LEU A 21 5.10 2.37 0.24
CA LEU A 21 3.88 1.64 -0.08
C LEU A 21 3.70 0.44 0.82
N PHE A 22 2.46 0.17 1.15
CA PHE A 22 2.06 -1.00 1.93
C PHE A 22 0.79 -1.59 1.34
N MET A 23 0.58 -2.88 1.62
CA MET A 23 -0.68 -3.51 1.29
C MET A 23 -1.50 -3.66 2.56
N VAL A 24 -2.79 -3.32 2.48
CA VAL A 24 -3.72 -3.53 3.57
C VAL A 24 -4.06 -5.01 3.61
N THR A 25 -3.75 -5.69 4.71
CA THR A 25 -4.09 -7.11 4.85
C THR A 25 -5.34 -7.32 5.67
N ALA A 26 -5.71 -6.34 6.47
CA ALA A 26 -6.96 -6.37 7.21
C ALA A 26 -7.40 -4.94 7.50
N ALA A 27 -8.70 -4.71 7.48
CA ALA A 27 -9.25 -3.41 7.81
C ALA A 27 -10.33 -3.63 8.87
N GLU A 28 -10.06 -3.18 10.08
CA GLU A 28 -10.98 -3.37 11.21
C GLU A 28 -11.22 -2.06 11.94
N GLY A 29 -12.44 -1.55 11.82
CA GLY A 29 -12.81 -0.32 12.50
C GLY A 29 -11.87 0.83 12.17
N GLU A 30 -11.18 1.32 13.18
CA GLU A 30 -10.29 2.48 13.03
C GLU A 30 -8.83 2.11 12.77
N ARG A 31 -8.55 0.83 12.54
CA ARG A 31 -7.19 0.36 12.31
C ARG A 31 -7.10 -0.45 11.05
N VAL A 32 -5.96 -0.34 10.39
CA VAL A 32 -5.64 -1.19 9.25
C VAL A 32 -4.33 -1.89 9.52
N SER A 33 -4.22 -3.13 9.06
CA SER A 33 -2.99 -3.90 9.14
C SER A 33 -2.26 -3.75 7.82
N LEU A 34 -0.98 -3.40 7.88
CA LEU A 34 -0.18 -3.09 6.70
C LEU A 34 1.04 -4.00 6.62
N CYS A 35 1.32 -4.46 5.41
CA CYS A 35 2.49 -5.28 5.13
C CYS A 35 3.22 -4.75 3.91
N ASP A 36 4.55 -4.86 3.91
CA ASP A 36 5.35 -4.51 2.76
C ASP A 36 6.13 -5.70 2.21
N GLY A 37 6.06 -6.84 2.89
CA GLY A 37 6.76 -8.05 2.49
C GLY A 37 8.24 -8.06 2.81
N ARG A 38 8.73 -7.03 3.50
CA ARG A 38 10.14 -6.92 3.89
C ARG A 38 10.28 -6.77 5.39
N ASN A 39 10.07 -5.56 5.91
CA ASN A 39 10.12 -5.31 7.34
C ASN A 39 8.81 -5.66 8.02
N ARG A 40 7.70 -5.54 7.31
CA ARG A 40 6.38 -5.90 7.81
C ARG A 40 5.83 -7.04 6.98
N LYS A 41 6.00 -8.24 7.50
CA LYS A 41 5.60 -9.46 6.80
C LYS A 41 4.17 -9.84 7.15
N LEU A 42 3.60 -10.74 6.35
CA LEU A 42 2.24 -11.22 6.57
C LEU A 42 1.99 -11.71 7.98
N GLU A 43 2.97 -12.36 8.57
CA GLU A 43 2.83 -12.91 9.92
C GLU A 43 2.93 -11.86 11.02
N ASN A 44 3.39 -10.64 10.68
CA ASN A 44 3.58 -9.60 11.69
C ASN A 44 3.33 -8.22 11.07
N PRO A 45 2.09 -7.93 10.68
CA PRO A 45 1.77 -6.67 10.05
C PRO A 45 1.84 -5.51 11.04
N LYS A 46 2.00 -4.31 10.50
CA LYS A 46 1.98 -3.08 11.27
C LYS A 46 0.54 -2.57 11.32
N ARG A 47 0.10 -2.15 12.50
CA ARG A 47 -1.23 -1.53 12.63
C ARG A 47 -1.10 -0.02 12.58
N LYS A 48 -1.99 0.60 11.86
CA LYS A 48 -1.97 2.04 11.70
C LYS A 48 -3.38 2.58 11.53
N SER A 49 -3.56 3.86 11.87
CA SER A 49 -4.83 4.51 11.63
C SER A 49 -4.99 4.81 10.14
N PRO A 50 -6.19 4.61 9.57
CA PRO A 50 -6.40 4.88 8.14
C PRO A 50 -6.07 6.32 7.73
N LYS A 51 -6.20 7.26 8.65
CA LYS A 51 -5.93 8.67 8.32
C LYS A 51 -4.46 8.96 8.09
N HIS A 52 -3.57 8.03 8.44
CA HIS A 52 -2.12 8.19 8.22
C HIS A 52 -1.65 7.58 6.91
N VAL A 53 -2.57 7.10 6.09
CA VAL A 53 -2.24 6.53 4.79
C VAL A 53 -3.19 7.07 3.74
N ARG A 54 -2.76 7.00 2.47
CA ARG A 54 -3.62 7.38 1.35
C ARG A 54 -3.72 6.23 0.37
N LEU A 55 -4.89 6.07 -0.23
CA LEU A 55 -5.11 5.01 -1.20
C LEU A 55 -4.34 5.33 -2.48
N VAL A 56 -3.59 4.34 -2.97
CA VAL A 56 -2.83 4.45 -4.20
C VAL A 56 -3.45 3.61 -5.30
N ALA A 57 -3.81 2.37 -4.99
CA ALA A 57 -4.38 1.46 -5.96
C ALA A 57 -5.21 0.41 -5.23
N ARG A 58 -6.10 -0.23 -5.95
CA ARG A 58 -6.90 -1.32 -5.38
C ARG A 58 -6.52 -2.64 -6.03
N ARG A 59 -6.50 -3.67 -5.21
CA ARG A 59 -6.32 -5.05 -5.65
C ARG A 59 -7.36 -5.89 -4.93
N ASP A 60 -7.76 -6.98 -5.54
CA ASP A 60 -8.75 -7.86 -4.95
C ASP A 60 -8.25 -9.29 -4.81
N THR A 61 -6.98 -9.52 -5.07
CA THR A 61 -6.38 -10.83 -4.96
C THR A 61 -5.53 -10.90 -3.69
N PRO A 62 -5.85 -11.79 -2.76
CA PRO A 62 -5.06 -11.91 -1.54
C PRO A 62 -3.68 -12.47 -1.85
N PRO A 63 -2.62 -11.89 -1.27
CA PRO A 63 -1.28 -12.41 -1.44
C PRO A 63 -1.11 -13.70 -0.62
N ALA A 64 -0.45 -14.68 -1.20
CA ALA A 64 -0.16 -15.92 -0.50
C ALA A 64 1.17 -15.82 0.27
N THR A 65 2.08 -14.97 -0.20
CA THR A 65 3.42 -14.87 0.37
C THR A 65 3.89 -13.42 0.42
N ASP A 66 4.92 -13.18 1.23
CA ASP A 66 5.55 -11.86 1.27
C ASP A 66 6.14 -11.47 -0.08
N LYS A 67 6.63 -12.46 -0.83
CA LYS A 67 7.16 -12.20 -2.16
C LYS A 67 6.08 -11.60 -3.06
N GLU A 68 4.87 -12.12 -3.00
CA GLU A 68 3.76 -11.59 -3.80
C GLU A 68 3.43 -10.16 -3.39
N ILE A 69 3.50 -9.86 -2.10
CA ILE A 69 3.30 -8.49 -1.63
C ILE A 69 4.36 -7.57 -2.26
N ARG A 70 5.62 -7.96 -2.19
CA ARG A 70 6.71 -7.15 -2.76
C ARG A 70 6.50 -6.91 -4.24
N GLN A 71 6.09 -7.95 -4.99
CA GLN A 71 5.85 -7.83 -6.42
C GLN A 71 4.67 -6.90 -6.71
N THR A 72 3.60 -7.03 -5.97
CA THR A 72 2.43 -6.18 -6.15
C THR A 72 2.74 -4.73 -5.85
N LEU A 73 3.49 -4.47 -4.78
CA LEU A 73 3.87 -3.11 -4.43
C LEU A 73 4.81 -2.51 -5.48
N ALA A 74 5.72 -3.31 -6.01
CA ALA A 74 6.61 -2.84 -7.07
C ALA A 74 5.83 -2.47 -8.32
N GLN A 75 4.83 -3.28 -8.70
CA GLN A 75 3.98 -2.96 -9.83
C GLN A 75 3.21 -1.67 -9.59
N ALA A 76 2.66 -1.50 -8.40
CA ALA A 76 1.91 -0.29 -8.07
C ALA A 76 2.81 0.95 -8.12
N ALA A 77 4.04 0.82 -7.64
CA ALA A 77 5.01 1.92 -7.69
C ALA A 77 5.34 2.29 -9.13
N ASP A 78 5.54 1.29 -9.99
CA ASP A 78 5.83 1.52 -11.41
C ASP A 78 4.65 2.18 -12.11
N GLU A 79 3.44 1.74 -11.80
CA GLU A 79 2.23 2.33 -12.39
C GLU A 79 2.09 3.79 -11.98
N ALA A 80 2.33 4.10 -10.71
CA ALA A 80 2.26 5.47 -10.22
C ALA A 80 3.33 6.35 -10.86
N ALA A 81 4.55 5.83 -10.97
CA ALA A 81 5.66 6.56 -11.60
C ALA A 81 5.39 6.79 -13.09
N ALA A 82 4.84 5.80 -13.77
CA ALA A 82 4.49 5.93 -15.18
C ALA A 82 3.43 7.01 -15.38
N LYS A 83 2.45 7.07 -14.50
CA LYS A 83 1.42 8.10 -14.55
C LYS A 83 2.02 9.50 -14.38
N GLU A 84 2.88 9.66 -13.39
CA GLU A 84 3.52 10.95 -13.14
C GLU A 84 4.45 11.31 -14.28
N GLY A 85 5.21 10.35 -14.78
CA GLY A 85 6.10 10.55 -15.89
C GLY A 85 5.35 10.99 -17.15
N LYS A 86 4.20 10.36 -17.39
CA LYS A 86 3.37 10.71 -18.53
C LYS A 86 2.87 12.14 -18.43
N LEU A 87 2.42 12.54 -17.25
CA LEU A 87 1.97 13.91 -17.04
C LEU A 87 3.10 14.91 -17.26
N LEU A 88 4.28 14.60 -16.75
CA LEU A 88 5.45 15.47 -16.93
C LEU A 88 5.90 15.50 -18.39
N GLY A 89 5.77 14.39 -19.09
CA GLY A 89 6.20 14.29 -20.47
C GLY A 89 5.38 15.11 -21.44
N GLU A 90 4.21 15.54 -21.03
CA GLU A 90 3.34 16.34 -21.88
C GLU A 90 3.64 17.82 -21.87
N ARG A 91 4.58 18.24 -21.05
CA ARG A 91 4.95 19.66 -20.95
C ARG A 91 5.96 20.07 -21.97
#